data_420b88456674a3f9f507a329fa544050
#
_entry.id   420b88456674a3f9f507a329fa544050
#
_cell.length_a   1.000
_cell.length_b   1.000
_cell.length_c   1.000
_cell.angle_alpha   90.00
_cell.angle_beta   90.00
_cell.angle_gamma   90.00
#
_symmetry.space_group_name_H-M   'P 1'
#
loop_
_entity.id
_entity.type
_entity.pdbx_description
1 polymer ?
#
loop_
_entity_poly.entity_id
_entity_poly.type
_entity_poly.pdbx_seq_one_letter_code
_entity_poly.pdbx_strand_id
1 'polypeptide(L)'
;MALRCAGVTRKGIQCSITSGSRLTDERGRLVAEPLRLGGSYCRFHARPFVTRCVEHFDGPAILFFLDLETTGVDVASDQIVELACIHAPSDPRANGAAFSTVVRATAEDTAFHVHGIEAQEIAAAPVLSSAWARFLRFVEDIQMTTIQDCTDSEGEEEDRLTLLPSEFPTVLLAAHNGIRFDFAMLLFELVRHGMTWSALDRWLFVDTLALAQAIGVSNLGGCAKLQCLVRGHCVGLQAHRALDDCIALRAVVQGVAESYGMGVIDLLRPLAVRLDLAASAAQVCTM
;
A
#
# COMPACT_ATOMS: atom_id res chain seq x y z
N MET A 1 -6.95 27.70 -24.23
CA MET A 1 -8.00 26.71 -23.92
C MET A 1 -7.61 26.01 -22.65
N ALA A 2 -8.50 25.93 -21.64
CA ALA A 2 -8.25 25.16 -20.43
C ALA A 2 -8.26 23.66 -20.77
N LEU A 3 -7.20 22.95 -20.42
CA LEU A 3 -7.11 21.51 -20.63
C LEU A 3 -8.05 20.80 -19.66
N ARG A 4 -8.86 19.88 -20.14
CA ARG A 4 -9.77 19.06 -19.34
C ARG A 4 -9.10 17.78 -18.94
N CYS A 5 -9.35 17.31 -17.71
CA CYS A 5 -8.87 16.02 -17.26
C CYS A 5 -9.36 14.88 -18.16
N ALA A 6 -8.45 14.00 -18.61
CA ALA A 6 -8.80 12.85 -19.43
C ALA A 6 -9.40 11.68 -18.64
N GLY A 7 -9.39 11.74 -17.31
CA GLY A 7 -9.94 10.68 -16.46
C GLY A 7 -11.46 10.57 -16.53
N VAL A 8 -11.96 9.37 -16.25
CA VAL A 8 -13.39 9.05 -16.20
C VAL A 8 -13.80 8.84 -14.75
N THR A 9 -14.93 9.42 -14.35
CA THR A 9 -15.49 9.25 -13.01
C THR A 9 -15.98 7.81 -12.80
N ARG A 10 -16.24 7.42 -11.53
CA ARG A 10 -16.84 6.11 -11.20
C ARG A 10 -18.16 5.81 -11.93
N LYS A 11 -18.86 6.85 -12.43
CA LYS A 11 -20.09 6.71 -13.20
C LYS A 11 -19.85 6.61 -14.72
N GLY A 12 -18.61 6.41 -15.17
CA GLY A 12 -18.26 6.35 -16.58
C GLY A 12 -18.32 7.70 -17.32
N ILE A 13 -18.48 8.81 -16.60
CA ILE A 13 -18.59 10.16 -17.18
C ILE A 13 -17.20 10.81 -17.16
N GLN A 14 -16.84 11.49 -18.24
CA GLN A 14 -15.60 12.25 -18.30
C GLN A 14 -15.50 13.24 -17.14
N CYS A 15 -14.33 13.30 -16.48
CA CYS A 15 -14.08 14.22 -15.40
C CYS A 15 -14.33 15.69 -15.84
N SER A 16 -15.04 16.44 -15.03
CA SER A 16 -15.35 17.85 -15.30
C SER A 16 -14.23 18.82 -14.90
N ILE A 17 -13.17 18.34 -14.24
CA ILE A 17 -12.07 19.19 -13.78
C ILE A 17 -11.25 19.67 -14.97
N THR A 18 -11.04 20.98 -15.04
CA THR A 18 -10.20 21.63 -16.05
C THR A 18 -8.99 22.30 -15.38
N SER A 19 -7.92 22.54 -16.15
CA SER A 19 -6.80 23.33 -15.67
C SER A 19 -7.28 24.72 -15.27
N GLY A 20 -6.98 25.15 -14.04
CA GLY A 20 -7.47 26.41 -13.48
C GLY A 20 -8.80 26.30 -12.73
N SER A 21 -9.45 25.14 -12.70
CA SER A 21 -10.62 24.92 -11.82
C SER A 21 -10.18 25.03 -10.36
N ARG A 22 -10.80 25.95 -9.63
CA ARG A 22 -10.66 26.02 -8.17
C ARG A 22 -11.53 24.91 -7.58
N LEU A 23 -10.89 23.94 -6.93
CA LEU A 23 -11.58 22.91 -6.16
C LEU A 23 -11.74 23.43 -4.73
N THR A 24 -12.96 23.57 -4.31
CA THR A 24 -13.29 23.82 -2.90
C THR A 24 -13.80 22.53 -2.26
N ASP A 25 -13.46 22.30 -0.99
CA ASP A 25 -14.08 21.26 -0.18
C ASP A 25 -15.54 21.61 0.15
N GLU A 26 -16.24 20.72 0.84
CA GLU A 26 -17.63 20.93 1.28
C GLU A 26 -17.82 22.18 2.16
N ARG A 27 -16.71 22.76 2.66
CA ARG A 27 -16.66 23.97 3.49
C ARG A 27 -16.20 25.22 2.72
N GLY A 28 -16.08 25.11 1.37
CA GLY A 28 -15.66 26.22 0.50
C GLY A 28 -14.17 26.57 0.57
N ARG A 29 -13.31 25.73 1.19
CA ARG A 29 -11.86 25.94 1.24
C ARG A 29 -11.23 25.46 -0.05
N LEU A 30 -10.28 26.24 -0.59
CA LEU A 30 -9.48 25.85 -1.75
C LEU A 30 -8.74 24.54 -1.45
N VAL A 31 -9.16 23.49 -2.15
CA VAL A 31 -8.40 22.26 -2.24
C VAL A 31 -7.38 22.51 -3.35
N ALA A 32 -6.09 22.35 -3.04
CA ALA A 32 -4.97 22.69 -3.87
C ALA A 32 -5.18 22.52 -5.39
N GLU A 33 -4.51 23.35 -6.19
CA GLU A 33 -4.60 23.32 -7.66
C GLU A 33 -4.35 21.90 -8.20
N PRO A 34 -5.03 21.52 -9.31
CA PRO A 34 -4.77 20.24 -9.96
C PRO A 34 -3.29 20.15 -10.32
N LEU A 35 -2.62 19.13 -9.84
CA LEU A 35 -1.22 18.84 -10.17
C LEU A 35 -1.04 18.87 -11.69
N ARG A 36 -0.13 19.69 -12.16
CA ARG A 36 0.39 19.66 -13.52
C ARG A 36 1.37 18.48 -13.69
N LEU A 37 0.88 17.28 -13.53
CA LEU A 37 1.61 16.12 -14.05
C LEU A 37 1.57 16.28 -15.56
N GLY A 38 2.69 16.17 -16.26
CA GLY A 38 2.86 16.39 -17.69
C GLY A 38 1.89 15.65 -18.62
N GLY A 39 0.69 15.39 -18.16
CA GLY A 39 -0.44 14.72 -18.79
C GLY A 39 -1.77 15.33 -18.38
N SER A 40 -2.79 15.00 -19.11
CA SER A 40 -4.13 15.54 -19.06
C SER A 40 -4.99 15.09 -17.87
N TYR A 41 -4.42 14.80 -16.71
CA TYR A 41 -5.15 14.26 -15.56
C TYR A 41 -5.16 15.21 -14.38
N CYS A 42 -6.33 15.35 -13.72
CA CYS A 42 -6.42 16.03 -12.44
C CYS A 42 -5.88 15.15 -11.31
N ARG A 43 -5.62 15.74 -10.14
CA ARG A 43 -5.10 15.02 -8.96
C ARG A 43 -5.87 13.75 -8.57
N PHE A 44 -7.18 13.68 -8.87
CA PHE A 44 -8.02 12.50 -8.59
C PHE A 44 -7.87 11.38 -9.63
N HIS A 45 -7.34 11.71 -10.82
CA HIS A 45 -7.14 10.76 -11.91
C HIS A 45 -5.68 10.58 -12.31
N ALA A 46 -4.77 11.40 -11.78
CA ALA A 46 -3.35 11.16 -11.89
C ALA A 46 -3.02 9.82 -11.21
N ARG A 47 -2.41 8.93 -11.95
CA ARG A 47 -1.86 7.70 -11.38
C ARG A 47 -0.42 7.99 -11.01
N PRO A 48 -0.04 7.93 -9.73
CA PRO A 48 1.34 8.19 -9.31
C PRO A 48 2.31 7.14 -9.85
N PHE A 49 1.79 6.00 -10.30
CA PHE A 49 2.61 4.90 -10.81
C PHE A 49 2.24 4.48 -12.23
N VAL A 50 3.28 4.18 -12.99
CA VAL A 50 3.16 3.33 -14.16
C VAL A 50 3.14 1.88 -13.63
N THR A 51 2.00 1.23 -13.70
CA THR A 51 1.85 -0.17 -13.31
C THR A 51 2.02 -1.07 -14.52
N ARG A 52 2.71 -2.20 -14.33
CA ARG A 52 2.80 -3.28 -15.32
C ARG A 52 2.10 -4.50 -14.74
N CYS A 53 1.09 -5.00 -15.44
CA CYS A 53 0.47 -6.29 -15.10
C CYS A 53 1.55 -7.38 -15.14
N VAL A 54 1.52 -8.27 -14.18
CA VAL A 54 2.35 -9.48 -14.18
C VAL A 54 1.55 -10.55 -14.90
N GLU A 55 2.00 -10.93 -16.11
CA GLU A 55 1.24 -11.85 -16.97
C GLU A 55 1.09 -13.24 -16.34
N HIS A 56 2.13 -13.74 -15.66
CA HIS A 56 2.08 -14.98 -14.91
C HIS A 56 3.05 -14.91 -13.72
N PHE A 57 2.53 -15.14 -12.55
CA PHE A 57 3.29 -15.28 -11.33
C PHE A 57 2.81 -16.54 -10.60
N ASP A 58 3.50 -17.67 -10.83
CA ASP A 58 3.14 -18.98 -10.28
C ASP A 58 4.12 -19.43 -9.18
N GLY A 59 5.17 -18.67 -8.93
CA GLY A 59 6.17 -18.96 -7.91
C GLY A 59 5.66 -18.82 -6.47
N PRO A 60 6.46 -19.28 -5.49
CA PRO A 60 6.18 -19.07 -4.08
C PRO A 60 6.12 -17.57 -3.75
N ALA A 61 5.22 -17.21 -2.84
CA ALA A 61 5.04 -15.83 -2.41
C ALA A 61 4.93 -15.73 -0.91
N ILE A 62 5.43 -14.62 -0.38
CA ILE A 62 5.21 -14.21 1.01
C ILE A 62 4.37 -12.96 0.98
N LEU A 63 3.21 -13.03 1.63
CA LEU A 63 2.24 -11.94 1.64
C LEU A 63 2.40 -11.07 2.89
N PHE A 64 2.44 -9.77 2.65
CA PHE A 64 2.38 -8.75 3.69
C PHE A 64 1.22 -7.80 3.43
N PHE A 65 0.55 -7.36 4.50
CA PHE A 65 -0.38 -6.25 4.47
C PHE A 65 0.28 -5.02 5.07
N LEU A 66 0.23 -3.91 4.37
CA LEU A 66 0.82 -2.62 4.73
C LEU A 66 -0.28 -1.58 4.91
N ASP A 67 -0.07 -0.70 5.87
CA ASP A 67 -0.85 0.53 6.04
C ASP A 67 0.04 1.65 6.58
N LEU A 68 -0.31 2.89 6.27
CA LEU A 68 0.41 4.10 6.67
C LEU A 68 -0.54 5.10 7.29
N GLU A 69 -0.13 5.70 8.42
CA GLU A 69 -0.69 6.97 8.85
C GLU A 69 0.21 8.13 8.41
N THR A 70 -0.41 9.26 8.10
CA THR A 70 0.27 10.40 7.46
C THR A 70 -0.22 11.73 8.00
N THR A 71 0.57 12.80 7.83
CA THR A 71 0.17 14.16 8.23
C THR A 71 -1.01 14.71 7.41
N GLY A 72 -1.36 14.06 6.32
CA GLY A 72 -2.48 14.41 5.44
C GLY A 72 -2.54 13.50 4.21
N VAL A 73 -3.30 13.87 3.21
CA VAL A 73 -3.60 13.02 2.05
C VAL A 73 -2.90 13.42 0.76
N ASP A 74 -2.09 14.45 0.78
CA ASP A 74 -1.32 14.89 -0.39
C ASP A 74 0.06 14.22 -0.39
N VAL A 75 0.21 13.17 -1.20
CA VAL A 75 1.45 12.40 -1.29
C VAL A 75 2.69 13.22 -1.68
N ALA A 76 2.50 14.41 -2.27
CA ALA A 76 3.60 15.27 -2.67
C ALA A 76 4.14 16.14 -1.54
N SER A 77 3.33 16.45 -0.51
CA SER A 77 3.69 17.37 0.57
C SER A 77 3.59 16.75 1.96
N ASP A 78 2.68 15.81 2.16
CA ASP A 78 2.49 15.17 3.45
C ASP A 78 3.57 14.13 3.73
N GLN A 79 3.71 13.74 5.00
CA GLN A 79 4.74 12.84 5.50
C GLN A 79 4.13 11.65 6.23
N ILE A 80 4.85 10.53 6.24
CA ILE A 80 4.47 9.35 7.00
C ILE A 80 4.70 9.63 8.49
N VAL A 81 3.70 9.33 9.32
CA VAL A 81 3.77 9.39 10.80
C VAL A 81 3.69 8.02 11.46
N GLU A 82 3.14 7.01 10.79
CA GLU A 82 3.21 5.61 11.23
C GLU A 82 3.37 4.69 10.02
N LEU A 83 4.23 3.67 10.16
CA LEU A 83 4.43 2.61 9.17
C LEU A 83 4.16 1.29 9.85
N ALA A 84 3.17 0.54 9.39
CA ALA A 84 2.88 -0.79 9.89
C ALA A 84 2.77 -1.83 8.78
N CYS A 85 3.12 -3.05 9.13
CA CYS A 85 3.05 -4.19 8.23
C CYS A 85 2.81 -5.47 9.03
N ILE A 86 1.97 -6.36 8.50
CA ILE A 86 1.76 -7.69 9.07
C ILE A 86 2.03 -8.76 8.01
N HIS A 87 2.83 -9.76 8.37
CA HIS A 87 2.97 -10.98 7.58
C HIS A 87 1.71 -11.82 7.63
N ALA A 88 1.26 -12.33 6.50
CA ALA A 88 0.16 -13.27 6.40
C ALA A 88 0.73 -14.68 6.11
N PRO A 89 0.90 -15.53 7.15
CA PRO A 89 1.39 -16.88 6.95
C PRO A 89 0.41 -17.72 6.13
N SER A 90 0.90 -18.78 5.48
CA SER A 90 0.10 -19.69 4.66
C SER A 90 -0.98 -20.40 5.47
N ASP A 91 -0.72 -20.72 6.76
CA ASP A 91 -1.76 -21.17 7.67
C ASP A 91 -2.58 -19.96 8.15
N PRO A 92 -3.86 -19.86 7.78
CA PRO A 92 -4.70 -18.75 8.17
C PRO A 92 -4.94 -18.64 9.68
N ARG A 93 -4.68 -19.72 10.43
CA ARG A 93 -4.83 -19.77 11.89
C ARG A 93 -3.59 -19.27 12.62
N ALA A 94 -2.45 -19.22 11.93
CA ALA A 94 -1.22 -18.74 12.52
C ALA A 94 -1.26 -17.21 12.70
N ASN A 95 -0.73 -16.77 13.83
CA ASN A 95 -0.48 -15.35 14.04
C ASN A 95 0.70 -14.92 13.18
N GLY A 96 0.48 -13.97 12.27
CA GLY A 96 1.56 -13.38 11.49
C GLY A 96 2.46 -12.51 12.34
N ALA A 97 3.75 -12.48 12.02
CA ALA A 97 4.65 -11.48 12.57
C ALA A 97 4.20 -10.07 12.17
N ALA A 98 4.38 -9.10 13.05
CA ALA A 98 3.96 -7.72 12.82
C ALA A 98 5.13 -6.76 13.03
N PHE A 99 5.15 -5.71 12.23
CA PHE A 99 6.02 -4.56 12.36
C PHE A 99 5.15 -3.31 12.47
N SER A 100 5.44 -2.45 13.43
CA SER A 100 4.85 -1.12 13.52
C SER A 100 5.86 -0.15 14.12
N THR A 101 5.87 1.08 13.64
CA THR A 101 6.67 2.16 14.19
C THR A 101 6.08 3.51 13.84
N VAL A 102 6.01 4.39 14.83
CA VAL A 102 5.81 5.80 14.57
C VAL A 102 7.05 6.35 13.88
N VAL A 103 6.88 7.32 13.01
CA VAL A 103 7.92 7.95 12.19
C VAL A 103 7.92 9.46 12.46
N ARG A 104 9.11 10.03 12.64
CA ARG A 104 9.26 11.46 12.83
C ARG A 104 8.87 12.20 11.57
N ALA A 105 7.91 13.11 11.70
CA ALA A 105 7.49 14.05 10.68
C ALA A 105 7.72 15.49 11.14
N THR A 106 7.89 16.39 10.18
CA THR A 106 8.09 17.84 10.39
C THR A 106 7.02 18.68 9.71
N ALA A 107 6.22 18.08 8.82
CA ALA A 107 5.06 18.73 8.22
C ALA A 107 3.98 18.98 9.26
N GLU A 108 3.14 19.99 9.01
CA GLU A 108 1.97 20.25 9.83
C GLU A 108 1.02 19.03 9.77
N ASP A 109 0.71 18.47 10.94
CA ASP A 109 -0.18 17.32 11.03
C ASP A 109 -1.64 17.77 10.99
N THR A 110 -2.24 17.68 9.82
CA THR A 110 -3.65 17.98 9.59
C THR A 110 -4.57 16.76 9.79
N ALA A 111 -3.98 15.57 9.97
CA ALA A 111 -4.69 14.30 10.10
C ALA A 111 -4.73 13.76 11.55
N PHE A 112 -4.21 14.51 12.53
CA PHE A 112 -4.27 14.11 13.94
C PHE A 112 -5.66 13.63 14.39
N HIS A 113 -6.72 14.30 13.94
CA HIS A 113 -8.11 13.93 14.27
C HIS A 113 -8.53 12.58 13.68
N VAL A 114 -7.72 12.00 12.80
CA VAL A 114 -7.93 10.68 12.16
C VAL A 114 -7.15 9.62 12.94
N HIS A 115 -5.82 9.71 12.98
CA HIS A 115 -4.95 8.68 13.59
C HIS A 115 -4.71 8.85 15.09
N GLY A 116 -4.87 10.05 15.64
CA GLY A 116 -4.75 10.34 17.07
C GLY A 116 -3.35 10.15 17.67
N ILE A 117 -2.29 10.13 16.83
CA ILE A 117 -0.89 10.02 17.30
C ILE A 117 -0.44 11.39 17.80
N GLU A 118 -0.05 11.46 19.05
CA GLU A 118 0.32 12.74 19.69
C GLU A 118 1.59 13.36 19.06
N ALA A 119 1.59 14.67 18.90
CA ALA A 119 2.72 15.40 18.31
C ALA A 119 4.06 15.14 19.05
N GLN A 120 4.02 14.91 20.37
CA GLN A 120 5.19 14.54 21.14
C GLN A 120 5.73 13.16 20.78
N GLU A 121 4.85 12.20 20.50
CA GLU A 121 5.20 10.85 20.05
C GLU A 121 5.86 10.92 18.67
N ILE A 122 5.28 11.66 17.72
CA ILE A 122 5.85 11.90 16.40
C ILE A 122 7.23 12.57 16.49
N ALA A 123 7.37 13.59 17.33
CA ALA A 123 8.64 14.30 17.49
C ALA A 123 9.76 13.44 18.10
N ALA A 124 9.41 12.51 18.99
CA ALA A 124 10.34 11.58 19.64
C ALA A 124 10.65 10.34 18.79
N ALA A 125 9.89 10.10 17.72
CA ALA A 125 10.00 8.92 16.88
C ALA A 125 11.30 8.87 16.05
N PRO A 126 11.73 7.68 15.58
CA PRO A 126 12.85 7.57 14.66
C PRO A 126 12.55 8.28 13.34
N VAL A 127 13.61 8.75 12.67
CA VAL A 127 13.51 9.29 11.32
C VAL A 127 13.15 8.18 10.32
N LEU A 128 12.55 8.56 9.19
CA LEU A 128 12.10 7.62 8.16
C LEU A 128 13.20 6.64 7.73
N SER A 129 14.44 7.08 7.56
CA SER A 129 15.54 6.20 7.14
C SER A 129 15.77 5.05 8.13
N SER A 130 15.65 5.31 9.42
CA SER A 130 15.76 4.30 10.47
C SER A 130 14.56 3.35 10.47
N ALA A 131 13.35 3.90 10.34
CA ALA A 131 12.11 3.13 10.26
C ALA A 131 12.11 2.21 9.03
N TRP A 132 12.51 2.74 7.88
CA TRP A 132 12.63 2.01 6.62
C TRP A 132 13.64 0.87 6.68
N ALA A 133 14.83 1.12 7.22
CA ALA A 133 15.85 0.08 7.38
C ALA A 133 15.36 -1.07 8.29
N ARG A 134 14.63 -0.76 9.35
CA ARG A 134 14.02 -1.77 10.24
C ARG A 134 12.89 -2.54 9.54
N PHE A 135 12.08 -1.86 8.73
CA PHE A 135 11.03 -2.50 7.94
C PHE A 135 11.62 -3.46 6.90
N LEU A 136 12.64 -3.05 6.16
CA LEU A 136 13.33 -3.94 5.20
C LEU A 136 13.90 -5.17 5.89
N ARG A 137 14.55 -5.01 7.04
CA ARG A 137 15.06 -6.14 7.82
C ARG A 137 13.95 -7.08 8.27
N PHE A 138 12.82 -6.52 8.75
CA PHE A 138 11.66 -7.33 9.11
C PHE A 138 11.17 -8.21 7.95
N VAL A 139 11.09 -7.65 6.73
CA VAL A 139 10.68 -8.40 5.53
C VAL A 139 11.72 -9.45 5.17
N GLU A 140 13.02 -9.11 5.21
CA GLU A 140 14.12 -10.03 4.93
C GLU A 140 14.18 -11.20 5.93
N ASP A 141 13.98 -10.93 7.22
CA ASP A 141 13.97 -11.98 8.27
C ASP A 141 12.84 -12.99 8.02
N ILE A 142 11.65 -12.53 7.62
CA ILE A 142 10.52 -13.41 7.27
C ILE A 142 10.82 -14.20 6.00
N GLN A 143 11.42 -13.59 4.97
CA GLN A 143 11.81 -14.30 3.75
C GLN A 143 12.82 -15.42 4.07
N MET A 144 13.83 -15.13 4.88
CA MET A 144 14.86 -16.10 5.24
C MET A 144 14.29 -17.26 6.06
N THR A 145 13.39 -16.99 7.02
CA THR A 145 12.71 -18.03 7.79
C THR A 145 11.86 -18.92 6.89
N THR A 146 11.10 -18.34 5.95
CA THR A 146 10.27 -19.11 5.02
C THR A 146 11.09 -20.02 4.12
N ILE A 147 12.26 -19.55 3.65
CA ILE A 147 13.19 -20.36 2.84
C ILE A 147 13.71 -21.52 3.69
N GLN A 148 14.09 -21.28 4.95
CA GLN A 148 14.61 -22.28 5.84
C GLN A 148 13.57 -23.38 6.13
N ASP A 149 12.32 -23.01 6.40
CA ASP A 149 11.24 -23.98 6.64
C ASP A 149 10.99 -24.87 5.41
N CYS A 150 11.10 -24.31 4.20
CA CYS A 150 10.97 -25.08 2.96
C CYS A 150 12.12 -26.09 2.78
N THR A 151 13.35 -25.69 3.11
CA THR A 151 14.55 -26.57 2.96
C THR A 151 14.61 -27.66 4.01
N ASP A 152 14.20 -27.38 5.25
CA ASP A 152 14.22 -28.37 6.35
C ASP A 152 13.16 -29.47 6.16
N SER A 153 12.13 -29.22 5.34
CA SER A 153 11.11 -30.23 5.01
C SER A 153 11.54 -31.23 3.94
N GLU A 154 12.58 -30.96 3.16
CA GLU A 154 13.02 -31.79 2.03
C GLU A 154 14.32 -32.58 2.27
N GLY A 155 14.92 -32.45 3.42
CA GLY A 155 15.78 -33.46 4.06
C GLY A 155 17.13 -33.80 3.40
N GLU A 156 17.91 -32.87 2.83
CA GLU A 156 19.37 -33.07 2.61
C GLU A 156 20.13 -31.74 2.70
N GLU A 157 21.15 -31.73 3.57
CA GLU A 157 21.92 -30.52 3.92
C GLU A 157 22.86 -30.04 2.79
N GLU A 158 23.05 -30.82 1.74
CA GLU A 158 23.98 -30.53 0.63
C GLU A 158 23.39 -29.58 -0.44
N ASP A 159 22.07 -29.47 -0.54
CA ASP A 159 21.39 -28.62 -1.55
C ASP A 159 21.20 -27.14 -1.14
N ARG A 160 21.58 -26.80 0.07
CA ARG A 160 21.40 -25.46 0.67
C ARG A 160 22.10 -24.30 -0.05
N LEU A 161 23.07 -24.59 -0.91
CA LEU A 161 23.94 -23.59 -1.56
C LEU A 161 23.56 -23.27 -3.02
N THR A 162 22.51 -23.89 -3.55
CA THR A 162 22.20 -23.81 -4.99
C THR A 162 20.77 -23.36 -5.32
N LEU A 163 20.03 -22.73 -4.39
CA LEU A 163 18.74 -22.14 -4.72
C LEU A 163 18.91 -21.11 -5.85
N LEU A 164 18.27 -21.36 -6.97
CA LEU A 164 18.24 -20.41 -8.08
C LEU A 164 17.45 -19.16 -7.65
N PRO A 165 17.75 -17.98 -8.17
CA PRO A 165 17.00 -16.75 -7.86
C PRO A 165 15.49 -16.87 -8.09
N SER A 166 15.04 -17.81 -8.92
CA SER A 166 13.63 -18.13 -9.19
C SER A 166 12.94 -18.91 -8.06
N GLU A 167 13.71 -19.48 -7.12
CA GLU A 167 13.20 -20.28 -5.99
C GLU A 167 12.99 -19.43 -4.74
N PHE A 168 13.50 -18.19 -4.74
CA PHE A 168 13.23 -17.27 -3.65
C PHE A 168 11.77 -16.79 -3.70
N PRO A 169 11.03 -16.90 -2.58
CA PRO A 169 9.66 -16.44 -2.53
C PRO A 169 9.57 -14.94 -2.82
N THR A 170 8.67 -14.58 -3.72
CA THR A 170 8.42 -13.20 -4.08
C THR A 170 7.64 -12.50 -2.97
N VAL A 171 8.07 -11.32 -2.56
CA VAL A 171 7.30 -10.46 -1.66
C VAL A 171 6.08 -9.92 -2.39
N LEU A 172 4.91 -10.19 -1.85
CA LEU A 172 3.64 -9.64 -2.29
C LEU A 172 3.16 -8.65 -1.23
N LEU A 173 3.18 -7.35 -1.54
CA LEU A 173 2.80 -6.28 -0.62
C LEU A 173 1.41 -5.79 -0.97
N ALA A 174 0.45 -5.97 -0.06
CA ALA A 174 -0.94 -5.59 -0.24
C ALA A 174 -1.29 -4.38 0.64
N ALA A 175 -2.00 -3.41 0.08
CA ALA A 175 -2.56 -2.28 0.82
C ALA A 175 -3.94 -1.90 0.26
N HIS A 176 -4.77 -1.23 1.05
CA HIS A 176 -6.09 -0.83 0.60
C HIS A 176 -6.08 0.58 -0.03
N ASN A 177 -6.34 0.66 -1.33
CA ASN A 177 -6.10 1.85 -2.15
C ASN A 177 -4.61 2.22 -2.26
N GLY A 178 -3.74 1.23 -2.09
CA GLY A 178 -2.30 1.40 -1.93
C GLY A 178 -1.61 2.01 -3.14
N ILE A 179 -2.04 1.69 -4.37
CA ILE A 179 -1.47 2.28 -5.59
C ILE A 179 -1.65 3.80 -5.62
N ARG A 180 -2.70 4.30 -5.02
CA ARG A 180 -2.98 5.74 -5.01
C ARG A 180 -2.47 6.44 -3.76
N PHE A 181 -2.28 5.70 -2.67
CA PHE A 181 -1.95 6.30 -1.40
C PHE A 181 -0.70 5.68 -0.77
N ASP A 182 -0.78 4.51 -0.14
CA ASP A 182 0.32 3.97 0.66
C ASP A 182 1.63 3.79 -0.12
N PHE A 183 1.56 3.12 -1.27
CA PHE A 183 2.76 2.89 -2.10
C PHE A 183 3.26 4.19 -2.70
N ALA A 184 2.35 5.11 -3.06
CA ALA A 184 2.71 6.43 -3.57
C ALA A 184 3.39 7.26 -2.49
N MET A 185 2.80 7.36 -1.30
CA MET A 185 3.35 8.08 -0.16
C MET A 185 4.74 7.56 0.19
N LEU A 186 4.88 6.22 0.28
CA LEU A 186 6.15 5.58 0.58
C LEU A 186 7.23 5.94 -0.46
N LEU A 187 6.92 5.83 -1.77
CA LEU A 187 7.88 6.18 -2.82
C LEU A 187 8.27 7.65 -2.77
N PHE A 188 7.28 8.55 -2.60
CA PHE A 188 7.54 9.99 -2.52
C PHE A 188 8.44 10.33 -1.34
N GLU A 189 8.19 9.74 -0.18
CA GLU A 189 9.04 9.93 0.98
C GLU A 189 10.47 9.39 0.77
N LEU A 190 10.62 8.19 0.18
CA LEU A 190 11.93 7.64 -0.13
C LEU A 190 12.71 8.55 -1.10
N VAL A 191 12.06 9.03 -2.16
CA VAL A 191 12.66 9.96 -3.14
C VAL A 191 13.02 11.29 -2.48
N ARG A 192 12.10 11.88 -1.71
CA ARG A 192 12.29 13.16 -1.01
C ARG A 192 13.49 13.14 -0.08
N HIS A 193 13.73 12.01 0.57
CA HIS A 193 14.84 11.81 1.48
C HIS A 193 16.10 11.21 0.82
N GLY A 194 16.14 11.09 -0.52
CA GLY A 194 17.27 10.54 -1.25
C GLY A 194 17.58 9.09 -0.90
N MET A 195 16.58 8.32 -0.49
CA MET A 195 16.72 6.94 -0.06
C MET A 195 16.56 5.98 -1.24
N THR A 196 17.19 4.81 -1.15
CA THR A 196 17.04 3.77 -2.16
C THR A 196 15.71 3.02 -2.01
N TRP A 197 15.11 2.68 -3.15
CA TRP A 197 13.92 1.83 -3.25
C TRP A 197 14.18 0.50 -3.96
N SER A 198 15.46 0.13 -4.16
CA SER A 198 15.85 -1.05 -4.95
C SER A 198 15.24 -2.37 -4.47
N ALA A 199 14.92 -2.49 -3.18
CA ALA A 199 14.19 -3.64 -2.66
C ALA A 199 12.81 -3.78 -3.29
N LEU A 200 12.10 -2.64 -3.46
CA LEU A 200 10.76 -2.59 -4.03
C LEU A 200 10.70 -3.01 -5.51
N ASP A 201 11.81 -2.88 -6.27
CA ASP A 201 11.87 -3.29 -7.69
C ASP A 201 11.61 -4.79 -7.88
N ARG A 202 11.87 -5.60 -6.84
CA ARG A 202 11.68 -7.05 -6.86
C ARG A 202 10.32 -7.49 -6.31
N TRP A 203 9.58 -6.60 -5.67
CA TRP A 203 8.30 -6.90 -5.05
C TRP A 203 7.14 -6.78 -6.02
N LEU A 204 6.07 -7.45 -5.70
CA LEU A 204 4.76 -7.29 -6.34
C LEU A 204 3.81 -6.56 -5.40
N PHE A 205 2.93 -5.78 -5.97
CA PHE A 205 2.03 -4.90 -5.25
C PHE A 205 0.58 -5.26 -5.55
N VAL A 206 -0.26 -5.29 -4.53
CA VAL A 206 -1.69 -5.54 -4.66
C VAL A 206 -2.48 -4.38 -4.05
N ASP A 207 -3.38 -3.81 -4.84
CA ASP A 207 -4.37 -2.87 -4.33
C ASP A 207 -5.66 -3.62 -4.01
N THR A 208 -5.95 -3.82 -2.73
CA THR A 208 -7.15 -4.57 -2.30
C THR A 208 -8.46 -3.81 -2.55
N LEU A 209 -8.41 -2.50 -2.87
CA LEU A 209 -9.57 -1.79 -3.39
C LEU A 209 -10.01 -2.38 -4.74
N ALA A 210 -9.05 -2.85 -5.58
CA ALA A 210 -9.37 -3.53 -6.82
C ALA A 210 -10.09 -4.87 -6.57
N LEU A 211 -9.72 -5.62 -5.51
CA LEU A 211 -10.44 -6.81 -5.07
C LEU A 211 -11.89 -6.45 -4.69
N ALA A 212 -12.09 -5.45 -3.83
CA ALA A 212 -13.42 -5.02 -3.41
C ALA A 212 -14.31 -4.61 -4.59
N GLN A 213 -13.70 -4.02 -5.63
CA GLN A 213 -14.40 -3.67 -6.87
C GLN A 213 -14.73 -4.90 -7.71
N ALA A 214 -13.79 -5.85 -7.83
CA ALA A 214 -13.98 -7.08 -8.61
C ALA A 214 -15.09 -7.98 -8.05
N ILE A 215 -15.19 -8.08 -6.73
CA ILE A 215 -16.27 -8.83 -6.06
C ILE A 215 -17.61 -8.06 -6.00
N GLY A 216 -17.66 -6.86 -6.57
CA GLY A 216 -18.90 -6.11 -6.77
C GLY A 216 -19.43 -5.36 -5.55
N VAL A 217 -18.64 -5.15 -4.49
CA VAL A 217 -19.08 -4.41 -3.29
C VAL A 217 -19.66 -3.04 -3.65
N SER A 218 -19.03 -2.32 -4.58
CA SER A 218 -19.50 -1.03 -5.06
C SER A 218 -20.78 -1.10 -5.90
N ASN A 219 -21.02 -2.23 -6.60
CA ASN A 219 -22.20 -2.42 -7.44
C ASN A 219 -23.46 -2.72 -6.62
N LEU A 220 -23.28 -3.21 -5.40
CA LEU A 220 -24.37 -3.49 -4.45
C LEU A 220 -24.74 -2.26 -3.60
N GLY A 221 -24.23 -1.07 -3.97
CA GLY A 221 -24.42 0.17 -3.19
C GLY A 221 -23.59 0.18 -1.90
N GLY A 222 -22.65 -0.76 -1.76
CA GLY A 222 -21.76 -0.88 -0.61
C GLY A 222 -20.60 0.13 -0.68
N CYS A 223 -20.12 0.50 0.50
CA CYS A 223 -18.93 1.32 0.67
C CYS A 223 -17.69 0.41 0.57
N ALA A 224 -16.78 0.72 -0.35
CA ALA A 224 -15.53 -0.03 -0.52
C ALA A 224 -14.37 0.52 0.33
N LYS A 225 -14.60 1.42 1.28
CA LYS A 225 -13.59 1.85 2.25
C LYS A 225 -13.31 0.71 3.23
N LEU A 226 -12.06 0.62 3.72
CA LEU A 226 -11.66 -0.44 4.65
C LEU A 226 -12.61 -0.50 5.87
N GLN A 227 -12.91 0.64 6.52
CA GLN A 227 -13.79 0.70 7.67
C GLN A 227 -15.22 0.20 7.37
N CYS A 228 -15.68 0.29 6.11
CA CYS A 228 -16.97 -0.26 5.71
C CYS A 228 -16.90 -1.78 5.52
N LEU A 229 -15.79 -2.28 4.96
CA LEU A 229 -15.56 -3.70 4.72
C LEU A 229 -15.40 -4.47 6.04
N VAL A 230 -14.77 -3.84 7.01
CA VAL A 230 -14.49 -4.40 8.35
C VAL A 230 -15.74 -4.49 9.23
N ARG A 231 -16.79 -3.70 8.95
CA ARG A 231 -18.02 -3.73 9.74
C ARG A 231 -18.63 -5.13 9.78
N GLY A 232 -18.51 -5.78 10.94
CA GLY A 232 -19.00 -7.14 11.19
C GLY A 232 -17.90 -8.20 11.28
N HIS A 233 -16.64 -7.89 11.00
CA HIS A 233 -15.54 -8.85 11.04
C HIS A 233 -14.53 -8.60 12.17
N CYS A 234 -14.39 -7.36 12.65
CA CYS A 234 -13.37 -7.00 13.64
C CYS A 234 -14.01 -6.24 14.82
N VAL A 235 -13.86 -6.78 16.03
CA VAL A 235 -14.29 -6.16 17.27
C VAL A 235 -13.04 -5.80 18.07
N GLY A 236 -12.94 -4.55 18.54
CA GLY A 236 -11.89 -4.12 19.45
C GLY A 236 -10.62 -3.54 18.79
N LEU A 237 -10.59 -3.41 17.47
CA LEU A 237 -9.52 -2.69 16.77
C LEU A 237 -9.76 -1.17 16.80
N GLN A 238 -8.69 -0.41 16.98
CA GLN A 238 -8.73 1.04 16.90
C GLN A 238 -8.56 1.44 15.43
N ALA A 239 -9.64 1.85 14.79
CA ALA A 239 -9.56 2.38 13.43
C ALA A 239 -8.56 3.55 13.37
N HIS A 240 -7.85 3.64 12.26
CA HIS A 240 -6.82 4.67 12.03
C HIS A 240 -5.59 4.56 12.95
N ARG A 241 -5.18 3.33 13.24
CA ARG A 241 -3.83 2.97 13.64
C ARG A 241 -3.34 1.95 12.61
N ALA A 242 -2.22 2.26 12.00
CA ALA A 242 -1.74 1.52 10.84
C ALA A 242 -1.65 -0.01 11.08
N LEU A 243 -1.24 -0.45 12.28
CA LEU A 243 -1.20 -1.88 12.59
C LEU A 243 -2.61 -2.50 12.68
N ASP A 244 -3.55 -1.81 13.31
CA ASP A 244 -4.92 -2.30 13.45
C ASP A 244 -5.62 -2.37 12.09
N ASP A 245 -5.35 -1.39 11.19
CA ASP A 245 -5.87 -1.38 9.83
C ASP A 245 -5.22 -2.49 8.97
N CYS A 246 -3.94 -2.83 9.15
CA CYS A 246 -3.31 -4.02 8.56
C CYS A 246 -3.99 -5.32 9.01
N ILE A 247 -4.28 -5.48 10.31
CA ILE A 247 -4.95 -6.65 10.87
C ILE A 247 -6.37 -6.76 10.31
N ALA A 248 -7.09 -5.64 10.27
CA ALA A 248 -8.43 -5.55 9.73
C ALA A 248 -8.47 -5.91 8.24
N LEU A 249 -7.53 -5.38 7.45
CA LEU A 249 -7.39 -5.67 6.03
C LEU A 249 -7.13 -7.15 5.79
N ARG A 250 -6.19 -7.75 6.53
CA ARG A 250 -5.93 -9.19 6.48
C ARG A 250 -7.21 -9.99 6.73
N ALA A 251 -7.95 -9.67 7.79
CA ALA A 251 -9.18 -10.39 8.14
C ALA A 251 -10.24 -10.29 7.03
N VAL A 252 -10.41 -9.12 6.42
CA VAL A 252 -11.33 -8.94 5.28
C VAL A 252 -10.91 -9.80 4.10
N VAL A 253 -9.64 -9.76 3.69
CA VAL A 253 -9.14 -10.50 2.53
C VAL A 253 -9.22 -12.01 2.78
N GLN A 254 -8.90 -12.45 3.99
CA GLN A 254 -9.03 -13.84 4.41
C GLN A 254 -10.48 -14.33 4.35
N GLY A 255 -11.43 -13.56 4.89
CA GLY A 255 -12.86 -13.91 4.82
C GLY A 255 -13.39 -13.99 3.37
N VAL A 256 -12.89 -13.12 2.47
CA VAL A 256 -13.18 -13.21 1.05
C VAL A 256 -12.60 -14.50 0.46
N ALA A 257 -11.34 -14.82 0.71
CA ALA A 257 -10.69 -16.04 0.21
C ALA A 257 -11.44 -17.30 0.67
N GLU A 258 -11.81 -17.37 1.94
CA GLU A 258 -12.62 -18.46 2.50
C GLU A 258 -13.97 -18.59 1.81
N SER A 259 -14.65 -17.48 1.51
CA SER A 259 -15.95 -17.49 0.83
C SER A 259 -15.88 -18.05 -0.60
N TYR A 260 -14.71 -17.95 -1.25
CA TYR A 260 -14.44 -18.52 -2.56
C TYR A 260 -13.76 -19.89 -2.50
N GLY A 261 -13.44 -20.42 -1.32
CA GLY A 261 -12.70 -21.67 -1.15
C GLY A 261 -11.28 -21.62 -1.71
N MET A 262 -10.63 -20.46 -1.67
CA MET A 262 -9.31 -20.20 -2.24
C MET A 262 -8.28 -19.86 -1.15
N GLY A 263 -7.00 -20.07 -1.45
CA GLY A 263 -5.92 -19.48 -0.67
C GLY A 263 -5.86 -17.95 -0.84
N VAL A 264 -5.44 -17.24 0.20
CA VAL A 264 -5.36 -15.76 0.15
C VAL A 264 -4.41 -15.29 -0.96
N ILE A 265 -3.26 -15.95 -1.11
CA ILE A 265 -2.29 -15.62 -2.17
C ILE A 265 -2.92 -15.86 -3.55
N ASP A 266 -3.63 -16.96 -3.75
CA ASP A 266 -4.26 -17.30 -5.03
C ASP A 266 -5.37 -16.30 -5.39
N LEU A 267 -6.11 -15.82 -4.39
CA LEU A 267 -7.10 -14.75 -4.58
C LEU A 267 -6.45 -13.44 -5.03
N LEU A 268 -5.29 -13.09 -4.46
CA LEU A 268 -4.62 -11.81 -4.73
C LEU A 268 -3.71 -11.85 -5.97
N ARG A 269 -3.22 -13.01 -6.35
CA ARG A 269 -2.27 -13.22 -7.45
C ARG A 269 -2.71 -12.55 -8.78
N PRO A 270 -3.97 -12.65 -9.24
CA PRO A 270 -4.43 -12.00 -10.46
C PRO A 270 -4.43 -10.47 -10.41
N LEU A 271 -4.37 -9.89 -9.20
CA LEU A 271 -4.36 -8.44 -8.97
C LEU A 271 -2.95 -7.88 -8.78
N ALA A 272 -1.94 -8.75 -8.74
CA ALA A 272 -0.56 -8.37 -8.52
C ALA A 272 -0.01 -7.55 -9.71
N VAL A 273 0.68 -6.48 -9.41
CA VAL A 273 1.32 -5.61 -10.40
C VAL A 273 2.77 -5.31 -10.00
N ARG A 274 3.61 -5.01 -11.00
CA ARG A 274 4.89 -4.35 -10.77
C ARG A 274 4.70 -2.85 -10.88
N LEU A 275 5.38 -2.10 -10.03
CA LEU A 275 5.45 -0.64 -10.13
C LEU A 275 6.69 -0.28 -10.95
N ASP A 276 6.54 0.61 -11.93
CA ASP A 276 7.69 1.24 -12.59
C ASP A 276 8.20 2.38 -11.70
N LEU A 277 9.01 2.00 -10.71
CA LEU A 277 9.47 2.91 -9.67
C LEU A 277 10.39 3.99 -10.24
N ALA A 278 11.20 3.66 -11.24
CA ALA A 278 12.09 4.63 -11.88
C ALA A 278 11.31 5.71 -12.63
N ALA A 279 10.31 5.31 -13.43
CA ALA A 279 9.44 6.26 -14.12
C ALA A 279 8.61 7.09 -13.12
N SER A 280 8.15 6.46 -12.03
CA SER A 280 7.38 7.12 -10.99
C SER A 280 8.23 8.10 -10.18
N ALA A 281 9.46 7.73 -9.81
CA ALA A 281 10.41 8.61 -9.12
C ALA A 281 10.80 9.83 -9.98
N ALA A 282 10.99 9.64 -11.30
CA ALA A 282 11.24 10.76 -12.21
C ALA A 282 10.08 11.77 -12.24
N GLN A 283 8.83 11.30 -12.10
CA GLN A 283 7.67 12.19 -11.97
C GLN A 283 7.70 12.98 -10.65
N VAL A 284 8.07 12.34 -9.54
CA VAL A 284 8.22 13.00 -8.23
C VAL A 284 9.22 14.14 -8.28
N CYS A 285 10.37 13.94 -8.92
CA CYS A 285 11.41 14.98 -9.04
C CYS A 285 11.00 16.19 -9.89
N THR A 286 9.91 16.07 -10.65
CA THR A 286 9.42 17.16 -11.54
C THR A 286 8.21 17.91 -10.94
N MET A 287 7.74 17.49 -9.80
CA MET A 287 6.63 18.09 -9.05
C MET A 287 7.14 19.09 -8.01
#